data_a042be6fd5e92571fcd263c81a9ec194
#
_entry.id   a042be6fd5e92571fcd263c81a9ec194
#
_cell.length_a   1.000
_cell.length_b   1.000
_cell.length_c   1.000
_cell.angle_alpha   90.00
_cell.angle_beta   90.00
_cell.angle_gamma   90.00
#
_symmetry.space_group_name_H-M   'P 1'
#
loop_
_entity.id
_entity.type
_entity.pdbx_description
1 polymer ?
#
loop_
_entity_poly.entity_id
_entity_poly.type
_entity_poly.pdbx_seq_one_letter_code
_entity_poly.pdbx_strand_id
1 'polypeptide(L)'
;MDHFTRREFLQKSALLLVTAYAGSSFDLKKGSPLLSFSTLGCPDWTFRQIVDFAAQHEYNGIELRGIQRELDLLKCNEFSSNQNRLATVKIMNEKGLKFVDLGSSANLHSADPIERKKNLDEARRFIDLAQQINCPYIRVFPNDFPKNQEKNATLDLIIKGLLELGDHAKGTGVSILMESHGALVKIEDLENVMKSAEHPQVGLIWDIVNMWSVTKEPPLEAYTKLKKYIRHTHIKDAKFVDGKIEYTLLGKGEAPIFEAMDALIKGGYKGYYSFEWEKLWHPEIAEPEVALAEYAKVMKQHFK
;
A
#
# COMPACT_ATOMS: atom_id res chain seq x y z
N MET A 1 -3.17 -30.37 60.69
CA MET A 1 -2.42 -29.71 59.59
C MET A 1 -2.20 -30.75 58.53
N ASP A 2 -3.05 -30.72 57.49
CA ASP A 2 -2.98 -31.69 56.42
C ASP A 2 -1.81 -31.37 55.48
N HIS A 3 -0.85 -32.28 55.46
CA HIS A 3 0.31 -32.15 54.54
C HIS A 3 -0.12 -32.64 53.15
N PHE A 4 -0.28 -31.70 52.25
CA PHE A 4 -0.43 -32.04 50.81
C PHE A 4 0.85 -32.70 50.30
N THR A 5 0.71 -33.85 49.65
CA THR A 5 1.82 -34.52 49.00
C THR A 5 2.27 -33.78 47.75
N ARG A 6 3.54 -33.88 47.39
CA ARG A 6 4.13 -33.23 46.18
C ARG A 6 3.38 -33.62 44.91
N ARG A 7 2.77 -34.78 44.88
CA ARG A 7 1.97 -35.31 43.75
C ARG A 7 0.62 -34.63 43.62
N GLU A 8 -0.04 -34.32 44.74
CA GLU A 8 -1.33 -33.61 44.75
C GLU A 8 -1.16 -32.13 44.41
N PHE A 9 -0.05 -31.53 44.81
CA PHE A 9 0.31 -30.17 44.43
C PHE A 9 0.52 -30.06 42.89
N LEU A 10 1.27 -31.01 42.30
CA LEU A 10 1.51 -31.03 40.86
C LEU A 10 0.23 -31.33 40.05
N GLN A 11 -0.66 -32.19 40.53
CA GLN A 11 -1.93 -32.47 39.88
C GLN A 11 -2.88 -31.26 39.92
N LYS A 12 -2.97 -30.56 41.06
CA LYS A 12 -3.79 -29.35 41.18
C LYS A 12 -3.22 -28.16 40.39
N SER A 13 -1.89 -28.04 40.33
CA SER A 13 -1.22 -27.01 39.50
C SER A 13 -1.38 -27.25 38.00
N ALA A 14 -1.37 -28.53 37.56
CA ALA A 14 -1.63 -28.88 36.16
C ALA A 14 -3.08 -28.62 35.78
N LEU A 15 -4.06 -28.85 36.67
CA LEU A 15 -5.49 -28.57 36.40
C LEU A 15 -5.77 -27.06 36.34
N LEU A 16 -5.10 -26.24 37.13
CA LEU A 16 -5.18 -24.78 37.11
C LEU A 16 -4.55 -24.18 35.84
N LEU A 17 -3.50 -24.79 35.29
CA LEU A 17 -2.89 -24.37 34.02
C LEU A 17 -3.76 -24.73 32.80
N VAL A 18 -4.47 -25.87 32.84
CA VAL A 18 -5.36 -26.30 31.73
C VAL A 18 -6.63 -25.46 31.69
N THR A 19 -7.17 -25.04 32.85
CA THR A 19 -8.35 -24.15 32.89
C THR A 19 -8.03 -22.70 32.56
N ALA A 20 -6.79 -22.24 32.75
CA ALA A 20 -6.34 -20.91 32.32
C ALA A 20 -6.09 -20.83 30.81
N TYR A 21 -5.87 -21.96 30.12
CA TYR A 21 -5.62 -22.00 28.67
C TYR A 21 -6.91 -22.13 27.83
N ALA A 22 -8.04 -22.47 28.45
CA ALA A 22 -9.30 -22.72 27.77
C ALA A 22 -10.26 -21.50 27.75
N GLY A 23 -9.83 -20.32 28.22
CA GLY A 23 -10.75 -19.19 28.40
C GLY A 23 -10.21 -17.80 28.01
N SER A 24 -9.01 -17.69 27.46
CA SER A 24 -8.56 -16.43 26.88
C SER A 24 -8.55 -16.53 25.35
N SER A 25 -9.67 -16.30 24.73
CA SER A 25 -9.64 -15.57 23.47
C SER A 25 -8.88 -14.26 23.80
N PHE A 26 -7.59 -14.21 23.49
CA PHE A 26 -6.89 -12.93 23.38
C PHE A 26 -7.63 -12.19 22.26
N ASP A 27 -8.62 -11.39 22.64
CA ASP A 27 -9.06 -10.26 21.85
C ASP A 27 -7.84 -9.35 21.76
N LEU A 28 -7.03 -9.58 20.73
CA LEU A 28 -6.01 -8.64 20.32
C LEU A 28 -6.80 -7.35 20.06
N LYS A 29 -6.77 -6.40 21.01
CA LYS A 29 -7.27 -5.06 20.76
C LYS A 29 -6.59 -4.61 19.48
N LYS A 30 -7.33 -4.59 18.39
CA LYS A 30 -6.86 -4.08 17.10
C LYS A 30 -6.42 -2.64 17.38
N GLY A 31 -5.12 -2.36 17.37
CA GLY A 31 -4.63 -0.99 17.55
C GLY A 31 -5.26 -0.09 16.48
N SER A 32 -5.39 1.19 16.74
CA SER A 32 -5.89 2.13 15.72
C SER A 32 -5.09 2.00 14.43
N PRO A 33 -5.75 1.79 13.26
CA PRO A 33 -5.04 1.66 12.00
C PRO A 33 -4.38 2.99 11.61
N LEU A 34 -3.22 2.91 10.96
CA LEU A 34 -2.68 4.07 10.25
C LEU A 34 -3.41 4.21 8.91
N LEU A 35 -4.19 5.27 8.77
CA LEU A 35 -4.97 5.54 7.56
C LEU A 35 -4.26 6.56 6.67
N SER A 36 -4.23 6.27 5.37
CA SER A 36 -3.87 7.22 4.32
C SER A 36 -4.85 7.11 3.15
N PHE A 37 -4.77 8.06 2.25
CA PHE A 37 -5.43 7.97 0.96
C PHE A 37 -4.52 8.50 -0.14
N SER A 38 -4.72 7.98 -1.35
CA SER A 38 -4.06 8.47 -2.57
C SER A 38 -4.78 9.69 -3.12
N THR A 39 -4.05 10.72 -3.51
CA THR A 39 -4.60 11.91 -4.15
C THR A 39 -5.19 11.62 -5.54
N LEU A 40 -5.01 10.41 -6.06
CA LEU A 40 -5.76 9.89 -7.21
C LEU A 40 -7.27 10.02 -7.01
N GLY A 41 -7.72 9.87 -5.76
CA GLY A 41 -9.12 9.95 -5.36
C GLY A 41 -9.71 11.36 -5.33
N CYS A 42 -8.89 12.40 -5.37
CA CYS A 42 -9.34 13.80 -5.33
C CYS A 42 -8.58 14.69 -6.35
N PRO A 43 -8.69 14.35 -7.65
CA PRO A 43 -7.80 14.88 -8.69
C PRO A 43 -7.87 16.39 -8.89
N ASP A 44 -8.98 17.02 -8.52
CA ASP A 44 -9.19 18.46 -8.72
C ASP A 44 -8.85 19.30 -7.47
N TRP A 45 -8.53 18.64 -6.34
CA TRP A 45 -8.23 19.36 -5.12
C TRP A 45 -6.85 19.99 -5.13
N THR A 46 -6.77 21.19 -4.55
CA THR A 46 -5.51 21.84 -4.20
C THR A 46 -4.84 21.08 -3.05
N PHE A 47 -3.54 21.20 -2.93
CA PHE A 47 -2.81 20.61 -1.80
C PHE A 47 -3.38 21.02 -0.44
N ARG A 48 -3.82 22.27 -0.31
CA ARG A 48 -4.45 22.75 0.92
C ARG A 48 -5.75 22.02 1.26
N GLN A 49 -6.63 21.83 0.26
CA GLN A 49 -7.87 21.06 0.45
C GLN A 49 -7.58 19.60 0.85
N ILE A 50 -6.59 18.96 0.22
CA ILE A 50 -6.16 17.60 0.54
C ILE A 50 -5.75 17.50 2.01
N VAL A 51 -4.86 18.39 2.46
CA VAL A 51 -4.30 18.36 3.82
C VAL A 51 -5.37 18.71 4.88
N ASP A 52 -6.21 19.71 4.62
CA ASP A 52 -7.27 20.11 5.55
C ASP A 52 -8.31 19.01 5.69
N PHE A 53 -8.70 18.35 4.59
CA PHE A 53 -9.62 17.21 4.60
C PHE A 53 -9.02 16.02 5.36
N ALA A 54 -7.77 15.67 5.08
CA ALA A 54 -7.08 14.56 5.75
C ALA A 54 -7.06 14.77 7.28
N ALA A 55 -6.70 15.98 7.73
CA ALA A 55 -6.69 16.31 9.15
C ALA A 55 -8.08 16.27 9.77
N GLN A 56 -9.10 16.78 9.08
CA GLN A 56 -10.50 16.78 9.55
C GLN A 56 -11.05 15.36 9.75
N HIS A 57 -10.66 14.41 8.90
CA HIS A 57 -11.13 13.03 8.95
C HIS A 57 -10.18 12.08 9.68
N GLU A 58 -9.16 12.65 10.38
CA GLU A 58 -8.19 11.91 11.22
C GLU A 58 -7.39 10.86 10.45
N TYR A 59 -7.03 11.18 9.22
CA TYR A 59 -6.01 10.45 8.49
C TYR A 59 -4.62 10.69 9.11
N ASN A 60 -3.72 9.73 8.95
CA ASN A 60 -2.35 9.79 9.47
C ASN A 60 -1.35 10.18 8.38
N GLY A 61 -1.73 9.98 7.11
CA GLY A 61 -0.84 10.27 5.99
C GLY A 61 -1.55 10.46 4.67
N ILE A 62 -0.78 10.88 3.68
CA ILE A 62 -1.21 11.13 2.31
C ILE A 62 -0.24 10.43 1.36
N GLU A 63 -0.78 9.71 0.41
CA GLU A 63 -0.08 9.20 -0.75
C GLU A 63 -0.28 10.17 -1.91
N LEU A 64 0.81 10.66 -2.48
CA LEU A 64 0.74 11.63 -3.57
C LEU A 64 0.83 10.93 -4.92
N ARG A 65 -0.28 10.87 -5.66
CA ARG A 65 -0.31 10.42 -7.05
C ARG A 65 -0.35 11.58 -8.05
N GLY A 66 -0.71 12.74 -7.60
CA GLY A 66 -0.79 13.98 -8.36
C GLY A 66 -1.46 15.08 -7.56
N ILE A 67 -1.39 16.32 -8.04
CA ILE A 67 -2.09 17.48 -7.48
C ILE A 67 -2.72 18.24 -8.64
N GLN A 68 -4.02 18.55 -8.55
CA GLN A 68 -4.74 19.27 -9.59
C GLN A 68 -4.52 18.69 -11.01
N ARG A 69 -4.64 17.35 -11.11
CA ARG A 69 -4.43 16.53 -12.31
C ARG A 69 -2.99 16.50 -12.87
N GLU A 70 -2.03 17.23 -12.29
CA GLU A 70 -0.62 17.08 -12.66
C GLU A 70 -0.03 15.87 -11.94
N LEU A 71 0.40 14.87 -12.72
CA LEU A 71 0.97 13.62 -12.22
C LEU A 71 2.49 13.67 -12.03
N ASP A 72 3.19 14.57 -12.71
CA ASP A 72 4.59 14.82 -12.45
C ASP A 72 4.73 15.78 -11.26
N LEU A 73 4.89 15.23 -10.07
CA LEU A 73 4.96 15.99 -8.83
C LEU A 73 6.04 17.09 -8.85
N LEU A 74 7.13 16.92 -9.64
CA LEU A 74 8.17 17.94 -9.75
C LEU A 74 7.70 19.18 -10.52
N LYS A 75 6.59 19.09 -11.25
CA LYS A 75 5.94 20.24 -11.90
C LYS A 75 4.92 20.93 -11.01
N CYS A 76 4.47 20.27 -9.95
CA CYS A 76 3.57 20.88 -8.97
C CYS A 76 4.28 22.01 -8.22
N ASN A 77 3.59 23.11 -7.97
CA ASN A 77 4.16 24.27 -7.26
C ASN A 77 4.76 23.88 -5.90
N GLU A 78 4.13 22.96 -5.19
CA GLU A 78 4.50 22.41 -3.89
C GLU A 78 5.92 21.84 -3.87
N PHE A 79 6.41 21.34 -5.01
CA PHE A 79 7.70 20.65 -5.11
C PHE A 79 8.68 21.27 -6.10
N SER A 80 8.29 22.36 -6.78
CA SER A 80 9.06 23.00 -7.86
C SER A 80 10.37 23.66 -7.39
N SER A 81 10.51 23.98 -6.10
CA SER A 81 11.71 24.58 -5.52
C SER A 81 12.00 24.02 -4.12
N ASN A 82 13.23 24.17 -3.64
CA ASN A 82 13.58 23.78 -2.29
C ASN A 82 12.76 24.55 -1.23
N GLN A 83 12.51 25.81 -1.44
CA GLN A 83 11.67 26.63 -0.55
C GLN A 83 10.24 26.10 -0.49
N ASN A 84 9.65 25.75 -1.63
CA ASN A 84 8.30 25.20 -1.69
C ASN A 84 8.22 23.83 -1.02
N ARG A 85 9.22 22.94 -1.24
CA ARG A 85 9.30 21.64 -0.55
C ARG A 85 9.32 21.79 0.97
N LEU A 86 10.15 22.70 1.50
CA LEU A 86 10.21 22.98 2.93
C LEU A 86 8.88 23.52 3.47
N ALA A 87 8.23 24.41 2.74
CA ALA A 87 6.92 24.94 3.12
C ALA A 87 5.84 23.83 3.13
N THR A 88 5.86 22.97 2.13
CA THR A 88 4.92 21.82 2.00
C THR A 88 5.11 20.81 3.14
N VAL A 89 6.35 20.45 3.46
CA VAL A 89 6.69 19.59 4.61
C VAL A 89 6.23 20.24 5.92
N LYS A 90 6.41 21.53 6.07
CA LYS A 90 5.97 22.28 7.26
C LYS A 90 4.44 22.18 7.43
N ILE A 91 3.67 22.39 6.36
CA ILE A 91 2.20 22.27 6.37
C ILE A 91 1.78 20.86 6.82
N MET A 92 2.38 19.81 6.27
CA MET A 92 2.10 18.43 6.66
C MET A 92 2.36 18.19 8.15
N ASN A 93 3.51 18.65 8.65
CA ASN A 93 3.87 18.51 10.07
C ASN A 93 2.93 19.27 11.01
N GLU A 94 2.52 20.47 10.65
CA GLU A 94 1.56 21.29 11.43
C GLU A 94 0.18 20.62 11.56
N LYS A 95 -0.18 19.79 10.58
CA LYS A 95 -1.42 18.99 10.60
C LYS A 95 -1.23 17.57 11.19
N GLY A 96 -0.03 17.22 11.62
CA GLY A 96 0.28 15.87 12.13
C GLY A 96 0.26 14.78 11.07
N LEU A 97 0.33 15.16 9.78
CA LEU A 97 0.29 14.25 8.64
C LEU A 97 1.69 13.86 8.17
N LYS A 98 1.79 12.69 7.51
CA LYS A 98 3.01 12.20 6.88
C LYS A 98 2.80 11.99 5.38
N PHE A 99 3.84 12.21 4.58
CA PHE A 99 3.91 11.64 3.25
C PHE A 99 4.17 10.15 3.38
N VAL A 100 3.38 9.34 2.69
CA VAL A 100 3.41 7.88 2.81
C VAL A 100 4.07 7.24 1.61
N ASP A 101 3.69 7.65 0.43
CA ASP A 101 4.21 7.17 -0.85
C ASP A 101 4.10 8.27 -1.91
N LEU A 102 5.01 8.26 -2.90
CA LEU A 102 4.90 9.05 -4.12
C LEU A 102 4.65 8.13 -5.30
N GLY A 103 3.44 8.17 -5.82
CA GLY A 103 3.03 7.36 -6.97
C GLY A 103 3.62 7.86 -8.29
N SER A 104 4.75 7.32 -8.74
CA SER A 104 5.29 7.62 -10.07
C SER A 104 4.47 6.93 -11.18
N SER A 105 4.68 7.34 -12.43
CA SER A 105 4.15 6.63 -13.61
C SER A 105 5.17 5.67 -14.23
N ALA A 106 6.30 5.44 -13.58
CA ALA A 106 7.40 4.63 -14.08
C ALA A 106 7.01 3.16 -14.25
N ASN A 107 7.19 2.64 -15.47
CA ASN A 107 6.89 1.27 -15.87
C ASN A 107 8.19 0.49 -16.12
N LEU A 108 8.30 -0.72 -15.60
CA LEU A 108 9.56 -1.48 -15.64
C LEU A 108 9.61 -2.57 -16.72
N HIS A 109 8.48 -2.87 -17.39
CA HIS A 109 8.35 -4.00 -18.31
C HIS A 109 8.93 -3.77 -19.71
N SER A 110 9.15 -2.53 -20.12
CA SER A 110 9.52 -2.21 -21.51
C SER A 110 10.94 -2.63 -21.85
N ALA A 111 11.09 -3.33 -23.00
CA ALA A 111 12.38 -3.64 -23.61
C ALA A 111 12.90 -2.50 -24.51
N ASP A 112 12.06 -1.53 -24.89
CA ASP A 112 12.52 -0.38 -25.66
C ASP A 112 13.50 0.47 -24.82
N PRO A 113 14.73 0.71 -25.29
CA PRO A 113 15.74 1.39 -24.49
C PRO A 113 15.39 2.84 -24.15
N ILE A 114 14.64 3.51 -25.01
CA ILE A 114 14.24 4.93 -24.81
C ILE A 114 13.19 5.01 -23.76
N GLU A 115 12.12 4.19 -23.87
CA GLU A 115 11.04 4.10 -22.88
C GLU A 115 11.58 3.63 -21.53
N ARG A 116 12.45 2.59 -21.52
CA ARG A 116 13.06 2.11 -20.29
C ARG A 116 13.87 3.20 -19.59
N LYS A 117 14.73 3.91 -20.34
CA LYS A 117 15.50 5.01 -19.78
C LYS A 117 14.61 6.10 -19.19
N LYS A 118 13.57 6.51 -19.92
CA LYS A 118 12.59 7.52 -19.46
C LYS A 118 11.94 7.11 -18.14
N ASN A 119 11.46 5.87 -18.03
CA ASN A 119 10.81 5.36 -16.84
C ASN A 119 11.76 5.27 -15.64
N LEU A 120 12.97 4.76 -15.83
CA LEU A 120 13.98 4.71 -14.77
C LEU A 120 14.42 6.11 -14.32
N ASP A 121 14.56 7.05 -15.23
CA ASP A 121 14.90 8.44 -14.88
C ASP A 121 13.75 9.13 -14.12
N GLU A 122 12.49 8.84 -14.47
CA GLU A 122 11.35 9.31 -13.70
C GLU A 122 11.39 8.77 -12.28
N ALA A 123 11.55 7.45 -12.11
CA ALA A 123 11.61 6.84 -10.78
C ALA A 123 12.77 7.40 -9.94
N ARG A 124 13.97 7.63 -10.52
CA ARG A 124 15.09 8.27 -9.80
C ARG A 124 14.74 9.67 -9.32
N ARG A 125 14.12 10.50 -10.17
CA ARG A 125 13.68 11.84 -9.76
C ARG A 125 12.67 11.80 -8.62
N PHE A 126 11.78 10.80 -8.61
CA PHE A 126 10.83 10.59 -7.52
C PHE A 126 11.54 10.12 -6.23
N ILE A 127 12.57 9.27 -6.31
CA ILE A 127 13.41 8.90 -5.15
C ILE A 127 14.07 10.15 -4.56
N ASP A 128 14.65 10.99 -5.39
CA ASP A 128 15.33 12.22 -4.96
C ASP A 128 14.36 13.21 -4.31
N LEU A 129 13.13 13.33 -4.86
CA LEU A 129 12.08 14.14 -4.25
C LEU A 129 11.62 13.54 -2.91
N ALA A 130 11.37 12.23 -2.86
CA ALA A 130 10.95 11.52 -1.65
C ALA A 130 11.93 11.72 -0.49
N GLN A 131 13.23 11.61 -0.76
CA GLN A 131 14.27 11.91 0.22
C GLN A 131 14.17 13.34 0.75
N GLN A 132 13.96 14.32 -0.13
CA GLN A 132 13.92 15.74 0.25
C GLN A 132 12.71 16.13 1.11
N ILE A 133 11.60 15.37 1.00
CA ILE A 133 10.38 15.63 1.75
C ILE A 133 10.13 14.61 2.86
N ASN A 134 11.09 13.73 3.15
CA ASN A 134 11.00 12.65 4.13
C ASN A 134 9.82 11.68 3.85
N CYS A 135 9.57 11.36 2.57
CA CYS A 135 8.63 10.33 2.17
C CYS A 135 9.36 8.98 2.11
N PRO A 136 8.85 7.90 2.77
CA PRO A 136 9.58 6.64 2.85
C PRO A 136 9.53 5.82 1.58
N TYR A 137 8.55 6.05 0.71
CA TYR A 137 8.31 5.18 -0.44
C TYR A 137 8.09 5.96 -1.73
N ILE A 138 8.46 5.31 -2.83
CA ILE A 138 7.96 5.62 -4.16
C ILE A 138 7.36 4.36 -4.79
N ARG A 139 6.29 4.52 -5.57
CA ARG A 139 5.71 3.44 -6.34
C ARG A 139 6.26 3.39 -7.77
N VAL A 140 6.46 2.16 -8.27
CA VAL A 140 6.69 1.85 -9.68
C VAL A 140 5.74 0.74 -10.13
N PHE A 141 5.43 0.69 -11.44
CA PHE A 141 4.58 -0.33 -12.03
C PHE A 141 5.37 -1.43 -12.72
N PRO A 142 4.97 -2.71 -12.58
CA PRO A 142 5.43 -3.79 -13.44
C PRO A 142 4.69 -3.78 -14.80
N ASN A 143 3.43 -3.41 -14.80
CA ASN A 143 2.41 -3.36 -15.86
C ASN A 143 2.24 -4.64 -16.68
N ASP A 144 2.72 -4.68 -17.96
CA ASP A 144 2.21 -5.64 -18.93
C ASP A 144 3.23 -6.72 -19.30
N PHE A 145 2.70 -7.80 -19.91
CA PHE A 145 3.48 -8.74 -20.70
C PHE A 145 3.21 -8.47 -22.18
N PRO A 146 4.05 -7.66 -22.87
CA PRO A 146 3.87 -7.33 -24.27
C PRO A 146 3.86 -8.59 -25.15
N LYS A 147 2.94 -8.66 -26.13
CA LYS A 147 2.77 -9.83 -27.01
C LYS A 147 4.02 -10.18 -27.84
N ASN A 148 4.87 -9.20 -28.10
CA ASN A 148 6.12 -9.33 -28.85
C ASN A 148 7.35 -9.54 -27.96
N GLN A 149 7.15 -9.83 -26.68
CA GLN A 149 8.22 -10.02 -25.69
C GLN A 149 7.93 -11.27 -24.85
N GLU A 150 8.93 -12.13 -24.71
CA GLU A 150 8.82 -13.32 -23.88
C GLU A 150 8.58 -12.96 -22.42
N LYS A 151 7.67 -13.70 -21.74
CA LYS A 151 7.29 -13.42 -20.34
C LYS A 151 8.50 -13.37 -19.42
N ASN A 152 9.42 -14.35 -19.53
CA ASN A 152 10.61 -14.41 -18.67
C ASN A 152 11.55 -13.21 -18.94
N ALA A 153 11.71 -12.80 -20.19
CA ALA A 153 12.49 -11.61 -20.53
C ALA A 153 11.87 -10.33 -19.93
N THR A 154 10.54 -10.26 -19.88
CA THR A 154 9.82 -9.14 -19.21
C THR A 154 10.07 -9.16 -17.71
N LEU A 155 9.96 -10.32 -17.06
CA LEU A 155 10.25 -10.45 -15.63
C LEU A 155 11.69 -10.05 -15.30
N ASP A 156 12.66 -10.45 -16.13
CA ASP A 156 14.07 -10.05 -15.97
C ASP A 156 14.26 -8.54 -16.07
N LEU A 157 13.54 -7.85 -16.96
CA LEU A 157 13.60 -6.41 -17.08
C LEU A 157 13.04 -5.72 -15.83
N ILE A 158 11.94 -6.22 -15.29
CA ILE A 158 11.33 -5.72 -14.05
C ILE A 158 12.32 -5.90 -12.89
N ILE A 159 12.87 -7.10 -12.71
CA ILE A 159 13.84 -7.42 -11.67
C ILE A 159 15.06 -6.49 -11.75
N LYS A 160 15.66 -6.35 -12.96
CA LYS A 160 16.80 -5.45 -13.17
C LYS A 160 16.47 -4.00 -12.85
N GLY A 161 15.26 -3.53 -13.22
CA GLY A 161 14.80 -2.19 -12.91
C GLY A 161 14.67 -1.95 -11.41
N LEU A 162 14.07 -2.90 -10.68
CA LEU A 162 13.95 -2.81 -9.23
C LEU A 162 15.30 -2.78 -8.52
N LEU A 163 16.25 -3.62 -8.93
CA LEU A 163 17.60 -3.65 -8.36
C LEU A 163 18.37 -2.35 -8.65
N GLU A 164 18.29 -1.84 -9.88
CA GLU A 164 18.93 -0.59 -10.28
C GLU A 164 18.40 0.61 -9.50
N LEU A 165 17.06 0.68 -9.30
CA LEU A 165 16.44 1.74 -8.49
C LEU A 165 16.75 1.55 -7.00
N GLY A 166 16.79 0.30 -6.52
CA GLY A 166 17.20 -0.03 -5.15
C GLY A 166 18.62 0.44 -4.85
N ASP A 167 19.55 0.23 -5.79
CA ASP A 167 20.93 0.72 -5.68
C ASP A 167 20.99 2.26 -5.67
N HIS A 168 20.19 2.93 -6.50
CA HIS A 168 20.10 4.40 -6.49
C HIS A 168 19.59 4.95 -5.16
N ALA A 169 18.67 4.23 -4.51
CA ALA A 169 18.06 4.64 -3.25
C ALA A 169 18.92 4.34 -2.01
N LYS A 170 20.07 3.70 -2.15
CA LYS A 170 20.97 3.41 -1.00
C LYS A 170 21.33 4.69 -0.24
N GLY A 171 21.13 4.66 1.09
CA GLY A 171 21.48 5.78 1.95
C GLY A 171 20.48 6.94 1.94
N THR A 172 19.42 6.91 1.12
CA THR A 172 18.41 7.97 1.06
C THR A 172 17.32 7.83 2.12
N GLY A 173 17.12 6.62 2.67
CA GLY A 173 15.98 6.29 3.52
C GLY A 173 14.70 5.98 2.73
N VAL A 174 14.74 6.03 1.40
CA VAL A 174 13.59 5.74 0.52
C VAL A 174 13.63 4.29 0.05
N SER A 175 12.47 3.69 -0.10
CA SER A 175 12.31 2.37 -0.73
C SER A 175 11.41 2.46 -1.96
N ILE A 176 11.76 1.65 -2.95
CA ILE A 176 10.99 1.48 -4.18
C ILE A 176 9.99 0.35 -3.96
N LEU A 177 8.72 0.64 -4.12
CA LEU A 177 7.66 -0.35 -4.01
C LEU A 177 7.09 -0.65 -5.38
N MET A 178 7.18 -1.91 -5.81
CA MET A 178 6.46 -2.37 -6.98
C MET A 178 5.01 -2.64 -6.58
N GLU A 179 4.06 -2.09 -7.32
CA GLU A 179 2.65 -2.38 -7.10
C GLU A 179 2.25 -3.71 -7.76
N SER A 180 1.39 -4.50 -7.13
CA SER A 180 0.69 -5.61 -7.81
C SER A 180 -0.34 -5.03 -8.78
N HIS A 181 0.05 -4.90 -10.05
CA HIS A 181 -0.70 -4.13 -11.06
C HIS A 181 -0.59 -4.72 -12.46
N GLY A 182 -1.58 -4.46 -13.30
CA GLY A 182 -1.61 -4.88 -14.69
C GLY A 182 -1.63 -6.40 -14.84
N ALA A 183 -0.69 -6.93 -15.61
CA ALA A 183 -0.57 -8.38 -15.82
C ALA A 183 0.24 -9.11 -14.74
N LEU A 184 0.99 -8.38 -13.90
CA LEU A 184 1.79 -8.96 -12.81
C LEU A 184 1.02 -8.92 -11.48
N VAL A 185 0.03 -9.79 -11.36
CA VAL A 185 -0.90 -9.86 -10.21
C VAL A 185 -1.07 -11.28 -9.64
N LYS A 186 -0.43 -12.30 -10.24
CA LYS A 186 -0.46 -13.67 -9.70
C LYS A 186 0.54 -13.80 -8.56
N ILE A 187 0.14 -14.50 -7.50
CA ILE A 187 0.99 -14.73 -6.32
C ILE A 187 2.35 -15.32 -6.71
N GLU A 188 2.36 -16.36 -7.56
CA GLU A 188 3.59 -17.04 -7.99
C GLU A 188 4.54 -16.10 -8.73
N ASP A 189 4.05 -15.30 -9.67
CA ASP A 189 4.84 -14.36 -10.44
C ASP A 189 5.41 -13.25 -9.54
N LEU A 190 4.58 -12.70 -8.64
CA LEU A 190 5.00 -11.68 -7.67
C LEU A 190 6.06 -12.23 -6.69
N GLU A 191 5.85 -13.43 -6.15
CA GLU A 191 6.82 -14.08 -5.26
C GLU A 191 8.18 -14.28 -5.97
N ASN A 192 8.15 -14.75 -7.22
CA ASN A 192 9.36 -14.96 -8.05
C ASN A 192 10.11 -13.63 -8.29
N VAL A 193 9.41 -12.59 -8.72
CA VAL A 193 10.02 -11.26 -8.95
C VAL A 193 10.61 -10.70 -7.67
N MET A 194 9.83 -10.68 -6.59
CA MET A 194 10.27 -10.09 -5.33
C MET A 194 11.43 -10.87 -4.69
N LYS A 195 11.46 -12.18 -4.83
CA LYS A 195 12.59 -13.02 -4.40
C LYS A 195 13.84 -12.76 -5.22
N SER A 196 13.71 -12.60 -6.54
CA SER A 196 14.84 -12.34 -7.45
C SER A 196 15.34 -10.90 -7.36
N ALA A 197 14.47 -9.95 -7.00
CA ALA A 197 14.79 -8.55 -6.77
C ALA A 197 15.03 -8.22 -5.27
N GLU A 198 15.45 -9.21 -4.47
CA GLU A 198 15.65 -9.00 -3.04
C GLU A 198 16.73 -7.95 -2.78
N HIS A 199 16.30 -6.81 -2.21
CA HIS A 199 17.17 -5.67 -1.90
C HIS A 199 16.59 -4.89 -0.71
N PRO A 200 17.41 -4.31 0.21
CA PRO A 200 16.90 -3.57 1.36
C PRO A 200 15.94 -2.42 1.04
N GLN A 201 16.12 -1.77 -0.11
CA GLN A 201 15.26 -0.66 -0.58
C GLN A 201 14.20 -1.10 -1.59
N VAL A 202 13.92 -2.40 -1.77
CA VAL A 202 12.86 -2.88 -2.66
C VAL A 202 11.76 -3.56 -1.84
N GLY A 203 10.51 -3.27 -2.15
CA GLY A 203 9.34 -3.84 -1.50
C GLY A 203 8.14 -3.91 -2.44
N LEU A 204 7.00 -4.27 -1.89
CA LEU A 204 5.74 -4.47 -2.61
C LEU A 204 4.65 -3.56 -2.03
N ILE A 205 3.87 -2.94 -2.90
CA ILE A 205 2.52 -2.47 -2.59
C ILE A 205 1.57 -3.61 -2.93
N TRP A 206 0.86 -4.07 -1.93
CA TRP A 206 -0.21 -5.03 -2.16
C TRP A 206 -1.50 -4.30 -2.50
N ASP A 207 -1.84 -4.23 -3.79
CA ASP A 207 -3.17 -3.84 -4.22
C ASP A 207 -4.05 -5.10 -4.26
N ILE A 208 -4.97 -5.16 -3.32
CA ILE A 208 -5.80 -6.33 -3.07
C ILE A 208 -6.80 -6.54 -4.20
N VAL A 209 -7.41 -5.46 -4.68
CA VAL A 209 -8.44 -5.54 -5.72
C VAL A 209 -7.83 -5.82 -7.09
N ASN A 210 -6.68 -5.26 -7.42
CA ASN A 210 -6.00 -5.57 -8.68
C ASN A 210 -5.68 -7.07 -8.77
N MET A 211 -5.18 -7.68 -7.69
CA MET A 211 -4.95 -9.13 -7.65
C MET A 211 -6.26 -9.90 -7.74
N TRP A 212 -7.19 -9.63 -6.84
CA TRP A 212 -8.46 -10.36 -6.75
C TRP A 212 -9.30 -10.27 -8.03
N SER A 213 -9.35 -9.10 -8.66
CA SER A 213 -10.17 -8.91 -9.87
C SER A 213 -9.76 -9.81 -11.02
N VAL A 214 -8.48 -10.13 -11.13
CA VAL A 214 -7.90 -10.93 -12.22
C VAL A 214 -7.76 -12.40 -11.83
N THR A 215 -7.24 -12.69 -10.63
CA THR A 215 -6.81 -14.05 -10.27
C THR A 215 -7.82 -14.79 -9.40
N LYS A 216 -8.62 -14.08 -8.62
CA LYS A 216 -9.49 -14.63 -7.56
C LYS A 216 -8.71 -15.43 -6.51
N GLU A 217 -7.39 -15.29 -6.43
CA GLU A 217 -6.56 -15.94 -5.40
C GLU A 217 -6.94 -15.45 -4.01
N PRO A 218 -7.00 -16.36 -2.99
CA PRO A 218 -7.41 -15.99 -1.65
C PRO A 218 -6.46 -14.97 -0.99
N PRO A 219 -6.96 -13.91 -0.32
CA PRO A 219 -6.11 -12.91 0.32
C PRO A 219 -5.16 -13.48 1.38
N LEU A 220 -5.61 -14.49 2.13
CA LEU A 220 -4.78 -15.13 3.14
C LEU A 220 -3.56 -15.85 2.51
N GLU A 221 -3.75 -16.48 1.35
CA GLU A 221 -2.65 -17.12 0.60
C GLU A 221 -1.69 -16.05 0.08
N ALA A 222 -2.21 -14.99 -0.57
CA ALA A 222 -1.42 -13.86 -1.06
C ALA A 222 -0.57 -13.25 0.07
N TYR A 223 -1.20 -12.94 1.19
CA TYR A 223 -0.48 -12.40 2.34
C TYR A 223 0.58 -13.37 2.88
N THR A 224 0.26 -14.65 3.02
CA THR A 224 1.20 -15.65 3.55
C THR A 224 2.46 -15.74 2.71
N LYS A 225 2.34 -15.71 1.40
CA LYS A 225 3.44 -15.78 0.45
C LYS A 225 4.22 -14.47 0.33
N LEU A 226 3.53 -13.33 0.34
CA LEU A 226 4.11 -12.03 -0.01
C LEU A 226 4.45 -11.16 1.21
N LYS A 227 4.03 -11.51 2.43
CA LYS A 227 4.17 -10.68 3.66
C LYS A 227 5.57 -10.14 3.92
N LYS A 228 6.62 -10.88 3.54
CA LYS A 228 8.02 -10.45 3.69
C LYS A 228 8.31 -9.17 2.90
N TYR A 229 7.62 -8.98 1.79
CA TYR A 229 7.86 -7.89 0.83
C TYR A 229 6.87 -6.74 0.97
N ILE A 230 5.66 -7.00 1.52
CA ILE A 230 4.61 -6.00 1.66
C ILE A 230 5.03 -4.91 2.64
N ARG A 231 5.18 -3.69 2.14
CA ARG A 231 5.48 -2.49 2.94
C ARG A 231 4.38 -1.46 2.92
N HIS A 232 3.52 -1.52 1.90
CA HIS A 232 2.37 -0.64 1.73
C HIS A 232 1.19 -1.41 1.15
N THR A 233 -0.03 -0.88 1.30
CA THR A 233 -1.25 -1.52 0.80
C THR A 233 -2.15 -0.52 0.13
N HIS A 234 -2.73 -0.90 -1.01
CA HIS A 234 -3.84 -0.20 -1.62
C HIS A 234 -5.15 -0.89 -1.25
N ILE A 235 -6.03 -0.14 -0.62
CA ILE A 235 -7.37 -0.55 -0.21
C ILE A 235 -8.37 0.16 -1.12
N LYS A 236 -9.21 -0.61 -1.76
CA LYS A 236 -10.38 -0.15 -2.52
C LYS A 236 -11.39 -1.28 -2.53
N ASP A 237 -12.60 -1.03 -2.95
CA ASP A 237 -13.61 -2.07 -3.08
C ASP A 237 -14.29 -1.99 -4.45
N ALA A 238 -14.68 -3.13 -4.96
CA ALA A 238 -15.24 -3.25 -6.29
C ALA A 238 -16.20 -4.42 -6.38
N LYS A 239 -17.07 -4.37 -7.39
CA LYS A 239 -17.96 -5.46 -7.81
C LYS A 239 -17.85 -5.67 -9.31
N PHE A 240 -18.37 -6.79 -9.80
CA PHE A 240 -18.52 -7.01 -11.23
C PHE A 240 -19.95 -6.75 -11.68
N VAL A 241 -20.09 -5.88 -12.68
CA VAL A 241 -21.36 -5.60 -13.36
C VAL A 241 -21.18 -5.87 -14.85
N ASP A 242 -21.93 -6.79 -15.40
CA ASP A 242 -21.82 -7.22 -16.80
C ASP A 242 -20.37 -7.58 -17.21
N GLY A 243 -19.63 -8.23 -16.30
CA GLY A 243 -18.23 -8.65 -16.49
C GLY A 243 -17.20 -7.53 -16.43
N LYS A 244 -17.60 -6.31 -16.10
CA LYS A 244 -16.72 -5.16 -15.90
C LYS A 244 -16.58 -4.85 -14.42
N ILE A 245 -15.39 -4.41 -14.04
CA ILE A 245 -15.14 -3.95 -12.67
C ILE A 245 -15.76 -2.56 -12.48
N GLU A 246 -16.52 -2.40 -11.39
CA GLU A 246 -17.04 -1.11 -10.92
C GLU A 246 -16.56 -0.87 -9.50
N TYR A 247 -15.87 0.25 -9.27
CA TYR A 247 -15.42 0.65 -7.94
C TYR A 247 -16.59 1.14 -7.10
N THR A 248 -16.63 0.71 -5.84
CA THR A 248 -17.68 1.03 -4.88
C THR A 248 -17.11 1.57 -3.58
N LEU A 249 -17.95 2.18 -2.76
CA LEU A 249 -17.54 2.54 -1.39
C LEU A 249 -17.14 1.29 -0.62
N LEU A 250 -16.19 1.42 0.30
CA LEU A 250 -15.66 0.30 1.08
C LEU A 250 -16.77 -0.47 1.81
N GLY A 251 -16.78 -1.79 1.63
CA GLY A 251 -17.78 -2.70 2.18
C GLY A 251 -19.09 -2.76 1.37
N LYS A 252 -19.13 -2.19 0.18
CA LYS A 252 -20.29 -2.26 -0.74
C LYS A 252 -19.99 -3.07 -1.99
N GLY A 253 -18.77 -3.58 -2.13
CA GLY A 253 -18.33 -4.42 -3.23
C GLY A 253 -18.38 -5.91 -2.90
N GLU A 254 -17.68 -6.67 -3.75
CA GLU A 254 -17.57 -8.13 -3.67
C GLU A 254 -16.12 -8.56 -3.35
N ALA A 255 -15.20 -7.60 -3.33
CA ALA A 255 -13.80 -7.91 -3.07
C ALA A 255 -13.59 -8.35 -1.61
N PRO A 256 -12.75 -9.36 -1.34
CA PRO A 256 -12.54 -9.89 0.01
C PRO A 256 -11.61 -8.98 0.84
N ILE A 257 -11.94 -7.68 0.87
CA ILE A 257 -11.09 -6.63 1.48
C ILE A 257 -10.94 -6.83 2.98
N PHE A 258 -12.02 -7.16 3.68
CA PHE A 258 -11.96 -7.37 5.13
C PHE A 258 -11.16 -8.62 5.50
N GLU A 259 -11.22 -9.69 4.68
CA GLU A 259 -10.38 -10.88 4.86
C GLU A 259 -8.90 -10.53 4.70
N ALA A 260 -8.56 -9.71 3.69
CA ALA A 260 -7.20 -9.23 3.48
C ALA A 260 -6.71 -8.36 4.65
N MET A 261 -7.55 -7.45 5.15
CA MET A 261 -7.22 -6.62 6.31
C MET A 261 -7.03 -7.46 7.58
N ASP A 262 -7.85 -8.48 7.80
CA ASP A 262 -7.69 -9.40 8.92
C ASP A 262 -6.40 -10.22 8.83
N ALA A 263 -5.99 -10.63 7.61
CA ALA A 263 -4.69 -11.27 7.39
C ALA A 263 -3.52 -10.34 7.73
N LEU A 264 -3.58 -9.06 7.32
CA LEU A 264 -2.61 -8.04 7.66
C LEU A 264 -2.52 -7.81 9.18
N ILE A 265 -3.67 -7.66 9.85
CA ILE A 265 -3.75 -7.47 11.31
C ILE A 265 -3.14 -8.65 12.06
N LYS A 266 -3.56 -9.88 11.73
CA LYS A 266 -3.06 -11.12 12.34
C LYS A 266 -1.55 -11.31 12.10
N GLY A 267 -1.07 -10.88 10.93
CA GLY A 267 0.33 -10.92 10.57
C GLY A 267 1.19 -9.81 11.19
N GLY A 268 0.58 -8.87 11.91
CA GLY A 268 1.28 -7.79 12.61
C GLY A 268 1.71 -6.64 11.69
N TYR A 269 1.04 -6.43 10.57
CA TYR A 269 1.31 -5.30 9.67
C TYR A 269 1.20 -3.97 10.43
N LYS A 270 2.18 -3.08 10.23
CA LYS A 270 2.28 -1.78 10.90
C LYS A 270 2.29 -0.59 9.95
N GLY A 271 2.14 -0.86 8.65
CA GLY A 271 2.09 0.17 7.62
C GLY A 271 0.73 0.86 7.52
N TYR A 272 0.60 1.68 6.51
CA TYR A 272 -0.63 2.39 6.23
C TYR A 272 -1.61 1.53 5.43
N TYR A 273 -2.89 1.65 5.76
CA TYR A 273 -3.99 1.20 4.93
C TYR A 273 -4.37 2.40 4.05
N SER A 274 -3.88 2.42 2.80
CA SER A 274 -4.05 3.55 1.88
C SER A 274 -5.26 3.34 0.99
N PHE A 275 -6.22 4.26 1.04
CA PHE A 275 -7.38 4.20 0.15
C PHE A 275 -7.03 4.73 -1.22
N GLU A 276 -7.04 3.86 -2.21
CA GLU A 276 -6.82 4.22 -3.59
C GLU A 276 -8.16 4.33 -4.32
N TRP A 277 -8.81 5.50 -4.19
CA TRP A 277 -10.04 5.82 -4.88
C TRP A 277 -9.74 6.28 -6.30
N GLU A 278 -10.27 5.58 -7.29
CA GLU A 278 -9.89 5.71 -8.70
C GLU A 278 -10.56 6.91 -9.44
N LYS A 279 -10.90 7.99 -8.73
CA LYS A 279 -11.71 9.11 -9.25
C LYS A 279 -11.11 9.80 -10.48
N LEU A 280 -9.77 9.87 -10.59
CA LEU A 280 -9.10 10.46 -11.76
C LEU A 280 -9.41 9.70 -13.05
N TRP A 281 -9.48 8.36 -12.96
CA TRP A 281 -9.69 7.47 -14.11
C TRP A 281 -11.16 7.09 -14.31
N HIS A 282 -11.95 7.19 -13.25
CA HIS A 282 -13.36 6.85 -13.18
C HIS A 282 -14.17 8.04 -12.66
N PRO A 283 -14.39 9.09 -13.48
CA PRO A 283 -15.06 10.30 -13.02
C PRO A 283 -16.52 10.07 -12.61
N GLU A 284 -17.13 8.95 -13.01
CA GLU A 284 -18.50 8.54 -12.68
C GLU A 284 -18.69 8.02 -11.26
N ILE A 285 -17.63 7.61 -10.56
CA ILE A 285 -17.74 7.07 -9.19
C ILE A 285 -17.97 8.19 -8.16
N ALA A 286 -18.34 7.84 -6.93
CA ALA A 286 -18.69 8.81 -5.88
C ALA A 286 -17.64 9.91 -5.70
N GLU A 287 -18.11 11.10 -5.30
CA GLU A 287 -17.24 12.26 -5.08
C GLU A 287 -16.25 12.02 -3.92
N PRO A 288 -15.05 12.62 -4.00
CA PRO A 288 -14.00 12.45 -2.98
C PRO A 288 -14.47 12.65 -1.54
N GLU A 289 -15.27 13.68 -1.31
CA GLU A 289 -15.78 14.03 0.01
C GLU A 289 -16.60 12.90 0.63
N VAL A 290 -17.34 12.17 -0.21
CA VAL A 290 -18.16 11.03 0.22
C VAL A 290 -17.28 9.80 0.44
N ALA A 291 -16.47 9.46 -0.56
CA ALA A 291 -15.71 8.21 -0.56
C ALA A 291 -14.61 8.21 0.52
N LEU A 292 -13.85 9.28 0.64
CA LEU A 292 -12.77 9.40 1.62
C LEU A 292 -13.32 9.47 3.05
N ALA A 293 -14.42 10.20 3.29
CA ALA A 293 -15.04 10.27 4.63
C ALA A 293 -15.60 8.90 5.05
N GLU A 294 -16.30 8.20 4.16
CA GLU A 294 -16.87 6.88 4.45
C GLU A 294 -15.77 5.82 4.67
N TYR A 295 -14.68 5.86 3.88
CA TYR A 295 -13.52 5.00 4.09
C TYR A 295 -12.97 5.13 5.51
N ALA A 296 -12.66 6.34 5.96
CA ALA A 296 -12.13 6.57 7.30
C ALA A 296 -13.06 6.05 8.40
N LYS A 297 -14.37 6.21 8.23
CA LYS A 297 -15.39 5.72 9.16
C LYS A 297 -15.46 4.19 9.20
N VAL A 298 -15.52 3.53 8.03
CA VAL A 298 -15.60 2.06 7.94
C VAL A 298 -14.35 1.41 8.51
N MET A 299 -13.17 1.94 8.19
CA MET A 299 -11.90 1.46 8.73
C MET A 299 -11.85 1.54 10.25
N LYS A 300 -12.22 2.68 10.84
CA LYS A 300 -12.27 2.82 12.29
C LYS A 300 -13.27 1.87 12.95
N GLN A 301 -14.37 1.49 12.27
CA GLN A 301 -15.33 0.50 12.78
C GLN A 301 -14.76 -0.92 12.72
N HIS A 302 -14.06 -1.27 11.65
CA HIS A 302 -13.47 -2.61 11.48
C HIS A 302 -12.35 -2.91 12.50
N PHE A 303 -11.63 -1.87 12.95
CA PHE A 303 -10.53 -2.01 13.92
C PHE A 303 -10.97 -1.88 15.40
N LYS A 304 -12.22 -1.60 15.69
CA LYS A 304 -12.78 -1.63 17.05
C LYS A 304 -13.04 -3.06 17.51
#